data_433d3fa7154a4d6c5bf616b1d437d14a
#
_entry.id   433d3fa7154a4d6c5bf616b1d437d14a
#
_cell.length_a   1.000
_cell.length_b   1.000
_cell.length_c   1.000
_cell.angle_alpha   90.00
_cell.angle_beta   90.00
_cell.angle_gamma   90.00
#
_symmetry.space_group_name_H-M   'P 1'
#
loop_
_entity.id
_entity.type
_entity.pdbx_description
1 polymer ?
#
loop_
_entity_poly.entity_id
_entity_poly.type
_entity_poly.pdbx_seq_one_letter_code
_entity_poly.pdbx_strand_id
1 'polypeptide(L)'
;MIFEEFAKSDCYGMIFTFMWAFNQQSDWDYVEHIKDIFRPYGTEFYYVELMASQEVRLQRNATENRLRHKASKRDVELSNQRLLQDDAKFRLESHPGEIPFANYLRLANTHLSPQPAAAKIREARGRSLIPYPDPTGEAAHPL
;
A
#
# COMPACT_ATOMS: atom_id res chain seq x y z
N MET A 1 6.01 17.73 -9.38
CA MET A 1 5.94 16.76 -8.24
C MET A 1 6.12 15.35 -8.79
N ILE A 2 6.62 14.39 -8.04
CA ILE A 2 6.92 13.05 -8.56
C ILE A 2 5.71 12.36 -9.21
N PHE A 3 4.52 12.53 -8.67
CA PHE A 3 3.29 11.96 -9.23
C PHE A 3 2.95 12.54 -10.60
N GLU A 4 3.14 13.84 -10.80
CA GLU A 4 2.87 14.50 -12.08
C GLU A 4 3.81 14.02 -13.17
N GLU A 5 5.09 13.85 -12.84
CA GLU A 5 6.07 13.34 -13.79
C GLU A 5 5.84 11.85 -14.09
N PHE A 6 5.46 11.06 -13.07
CA PHE A 6 5.11 9.67 -13.28
C PHE A 6 3.84 9.52 -14.14
N ALA A 7 2.83 10.34 -13.90
CA ALA A 7 1.58 10.31 -14.65
C ALA A 7 1.77 10.59 -16.16
N LYS A 8 2.78 11.39 -16.51
CA LYS A 8 3.17 11.70 -17.91
C LYS A 8 4.07 10.65 -18.55
N SER A 9 4.64 9.75 -17.74
CA SER A 9 5.59 8.74 -18.23
C SER A 9 4.86 7.56 -18.86
N ASP A 10 5.61 6.72 -19.57
CA ASP A 10 5.17 5.43 -20.10
C ASP A 10 5.35 4.28 -19.10
N CYS A 11 5.62 4.59 -17.83
CA CYS A 11 5.72 3.59 -16.78
C CYS A 11 4.38 2.89 -16.56
N TYR A 12 4.42 1.57 -16.49
CA TYR A 12 3.23 0.72 -16.41
C TYR A 12 2.38 0.96 -15.16
N GLY A 13 2.99 1.19 -14.01
CA GLY A 13 2.27 1.39 -12.76
C GLY A 13 3.17 1.76 -11.59
N MET A 14 2.54 2.28 -10.55
CA MET A 14 3.21 2.69 -9.32
C MET A 14 2.53 2.04 -8.12
N ILE A 15 3.33 1.54 -7.18
CA ILE A 15 2.86 1.20 -5.85
C ILE A 15 3.24 2.34 -4.91
N PHE A 16 2.24 2.95 -4.32
CA PHE A 16 2.40 4.02 -3.34
C PHE A 16 1.91 3.56 -1.98
N THR A 17 2.73 3.75 -0.95
CA THR A 17 2.35 3.40 0.43
C THR A 17 2.07 4.67 1.22
N PHE A 18 0.95 4.68 1.90
CA PHE A 18 0.47 5.81 2.67
C PHE A 18 -0.10 5.36 4.01
N MET A 19 0.26 6.03 5.09
CA MET A 19 -0.34 5.83 6.39
C MET A 19 -1.56 6.75 6.49
N TRP A 20 -2.73 6.20 6.22
CA TRP A 20 -3.96 6.96 6.15
C TRP A 20 -4.64 7.04 7.51
N ALA A 21 -4.78 8.24 8.03
CA ALA A 21 -5.57 8.53 9.21
C ALA A 21 -7.03 8.82 8.80
N PHE A 22 -7.91 7.84 8.94
CA PHE A 22 -9.30 7.93 8.48
C PHE A 22 -10.14 8.97 9.22
N ASN A 23 -9.67 9.46 10.37
CA ASN A 23 -10.27 10.56 11.11
C ASN A 23 -9.67 11.93 10.78
N GLN A 24 -8.86 12.05 9.74
CA GLN A 24 -8.27 13.30 9.27
C GLN A 24 -8.74 13.62 7.84
N GLN A 25 -9.49 14.70 7.67
CA GLN A 25 -9.98 15.12 6.35
C GLN A 25 -8.83 15.40 5.38
N SER A 26 -7.72 15.94 5.87
CA SER A 26 -6.53 16.22 5.05
C SER A 26 -5.99 14.98 4.32
N ASP A 27 -6.12 13.80 4.92
CA ASP A 27 -5.64 12.56 4.31
C ASP A 27 -6.58 12.09 3.20
N TRP A 28 -7.89 12.25 3.38
CA TRP A 28 -8.87 12.04 2.33
C TRP A 28 -8.64 12.98 1.14
N ASP A 29 -8.44 14.26 1.43
CA ASP A 29 -8.17 15.27 0.40
C ASP A 29 -6.86 14.97 -0.35
N TYR A 30 -5.84 14.46 0.36
CA TYR A 30 -4.58 14.07 -0.25
C TYR A 30 -4.74 12.89 -1.22
N VAL A 31 -5.51 11.87 -0.85
CA VAL A 31 -5.80 10.74 -1.74
C VAL A 31 -6.57 11.21 -2.98
N GLU A 32 -7.58 12.06 -2.82
CA GLU A 32 -8.30 12.63 -3.96
C GLU A 32 -7.40 13.50 -4.85
N HIS A 33 -6.50 14.28 -4.26
CA HIS A 33 -5.52 15.06 -5.02
C HIS A 33 -4.62 14.16 -5.88
N ILE A 34 -4.13 13.05 -5.33
CA ILE A 34 -3.34 12.08 -6.11
C ILE A 34 -4.18 11.51 -7.26
N LYS A 35 -5.44 11.14 -7.02
CA LYS A 35 -6.34 10.64 -8.06
C LYS A 35 -6.52 11.67 -9.18
N ASP A 36 -6.67 12.93 -8.84
CA ASP A 36 -6.86 14.02 -9.80
C ASP A 36 -5.65 14.19 -10.74
N ILE A 37 -4.43 13.99 -10.23
CA ILE A 37 -3.21 14.01 -11.04
C ILE A 37 -3.24 12.93 -12.14
N PHE A 38 -3.71 11.73 -11.80
CA PHE A 38 -3.69 10.58 -12.71
C PHE A 38 -4.95 10.43 -13.57
N ARG A 39 -6.07 11.03 -13.18
CA ARG A 39 -7.36 10.90 -13.87
C ARG A 39 -7.31 11.24 -15.37
N PRO A 40 -6.59 12.31 -15.83
CA PRO A 40 -6.50 12.62 -17.26
C PRO A 40 -5.82 11.55 -18.11
N TYR A 41 -5.09 10.65 -17.48
CA TYR A 41 -4.31 9.59 -18.15
C TYR A 41 -5.02 8.23 -18.17
N GLY A 42 -6.28 8.17 -17.73
CA GLY A 42 -7.06 6.93 -17.72
C GLY A 42 -6.55 5.87 -16.74
N THR A 43 -5.86 6.29 -15.68
CA THR A 43 -5.24 5.40 -14.71
C THR A 43 -6.28 4.67 -13.87
N GLU A 44 -6.12 3.37 -13.71
CA GLU A 44 -6.89 2.58 -12.76
C GLU A 44 -6.25 2.63 -11.38
N PHE A 45 -7.09 2.86 -10.36
CA PHE A 45 -6.68 2.90 -8.96
C PHE A 45 -7.12 1.66 -8.24
N TYR A 46 -6.20 1.12 -7.47
CA TYR A 46 -6.43 -0.01 -6.59
C TYR A 46 -5.99 0.33 -5.18
N TYR A 47 -6.82 -0.01 -4.21
CA TYR A 47 -6.59 0.29 -2.81
C TYR A 47 -6.47 -0.99 -2.02
N VAL A 48 -5.40 -1.12 -1.26
CA VAL A 48 -5.19 -2.24 -0.36
C VAL A 48 -4.94 -1.71 1.03
N GLU A 49 -5.85 -2.01 1.94
CA GLU A 49 -5.67 -1.74 3.36
C GLU A 49 -5.11 -2.98 4.04
N LEU A 50 -3.91 -2.85 4.57
CA LEU A 50 -3.27 -3.90 5.36
C LEU A 50 -3.51 -3.64 6.84
N MET A 51 -4.14 -4.59 7.53
CA MET A 51 -4.43 -4.50 8.95
C MET A 51 -3.64 -5.53 9.72
N ALA A 52 -3.01 -5.09 10.81
CA ALA A 52 -2.35 -5.97 11.75
C ALA A 52 -2.52 -5.42 13.18
N SER A 53 -2.58 -6.31 14.16
CA SER A 53 -2.65 -5.91 15.55
C SER A 53 -1.45 -5.04 15.94
N GLN A 54 -1.64 -4.15 16.90
CA GLN A 54 -0.56 -3.28 17.38
C GLN A 54 0.65 -4.09 17.85
N GLU A 55 0.41 -5.18 18.57
CA GLU A 55 1.47 -6.06 19.05
C GLU A 55 2.32 -6.61 17.88
N VAL A 56 1.69 -7.13 16.83
CA VAL A 56 2.39 -7.64 15.65
C VAL A 56 3.12 -6.53 14.91
N ARG A 57 2.56 -5.33 14.84
CA ARG A 57 3.24 -4.18 14.23
C ARG A 57 4.49 -3.78 15.00
N LEU A 58 4.45 -3.80 16.33
CA LEU A 58 5.62 -3.56 17.19
C LEU A 58 6.68 -4.65 17.01
N GLN A 59 6.29 -5.93 16.99
CA GLN A 59 7.21 -7.04 16.73
C GLN A 59 7.89 -6.90 15.36
N ARG A 60 7.12 -6.60 14.31
CA ARG A 60 7.64 -6.40 12.96
C ARG A 60 8.58 -5.20 12.85
N ASN A 61 8.36 -4.19 13.66
CA ASN A 61 9.19 -2.98 13.69
C ASN A 61 10.63 -3.26 14.12
N ALA A 62 10.82 -4.28 14.93
CA ALA A 62 12.13 -4.72 15.44
C ALA A 62 12.77 -5.83 14.59
N THR A 63 12.16 -6.30 13.51
CA THR A 63 12.72 -7.39 12.69
C THR A 63 13.99 -6.95 11.96
N GLU A 64 14.96 -7.86 11.86
CA GLU A 64 16.20 -7.63 11.13
C GLU A 64 15.98 -7.19 9.69
N ASN A 65 15.02 -7.81 9.00
CA ASN A 65 14.66 -7.44 7.64
C ASN A 65 14.22 -5.96 7.54
N ARG A 66 13.42 -5.49 8.49
CA ARG A 66 12.97 -4.08 8.52
C ARG A 66 14.12 -3.13 8.84
N LEU A 67 14.95 -3.47 9.80
CA LEU A 67 16.12 -2.66 10.19
C LEU A 67 17.13 -2.53 9.05
N ARG A 68 17.29 -3.61 8.26
CA ARG A 68 18.18 -3.63 7.10
C ARG A 68 17.68 -2.75 5.97
N HIS A 69 16.37 -2.76 5.67
CA HIS A 69 15.79 -2.10 4.49
C HIS A 69 15.22 -0.71 4.79
N LYS A 70 15.06 -0.33 6.06
CA LYS A 70 14.52 0.98 6.45
C LYS A 70 15.44 1.66 7.46
N ALA A 71 16.39 2.46 6.97
CA ALA A 71 17.35 3.18 7.82
C ALA A 71 16.68 4.05 8.90
N SER A 72 15.54 4.69 8.58
CA SER A 72 14.76 5.50 9.51
C SER A 72 14.12 4.72 10.67
N LYS A 73 14.17 3.38 10.63
CA LYS A 73 13.62 2.49 11.66
C LYS A 73 14.68 1.79 12.50
N ARG A 74 15.95 2.14 12.32
CA ARG A 74 17.07 1.53 13.08
C ARG A 74 17.04 1.89 14.56
N ASP A 75 16.53 3.08 14.91
CA ASP A 75 16.17 3.38 16.29
C ASP A 75 14.80 2.76 16.59
N VAL A 76 14.83 1.54 17.10
CA VAL A 76 13.61 0.74 17.36
C VAL A 76 12.76 1.37 18.45
N GLU A 77 13.38 1.92 19.49
CA GLU A 77 12.66 2.54 20.61
C GLU A 77 11.88 3.78 20.12
N LEU A 78 12.56 4.68 19.43
CA LEU A 78 11.92 5.86 18.85
C LEU A 78 10.83 5.47 17.84
N SER A 79 11.09 4.45 17.04
CA SER A 79 10.10 3.95 16.06
C SER A 79 8.87 3.34 16.73
N ASN A 80 9.05 2.63 17.84
CA ASN A 80 7.95 2.08 18.63
C ASN A 80 7.14 3.18 19.32
N GLN A 81 7.80 4.17 19.90
CA GLN A 81 7.13 5.33 20.50
C GLN A 81 6.25 6.05 19.48
N ARG A 82 6.76 6.31 18.28
CA ARG A 82 5.98 6.93 17.20
C ARG A 82 4.78 6.09 16.80
N LEU A 83 4.95 4.77 16.66
CA LEU A 83 3.84 3.87 16.34
C LEU A 83 2.73 3.95 17.39
N LEU A 84 3.08 3.92 18.67
CA LEU A 84 2.12 4.00 19.77
C LEU A 84 1.44 5.37 19.82
N GLN A 85 2.18 6.46 19.60
CA GLN A 85 1.64 7.82 19.55
C GLN A 85 0.66 7.98 18.37
N ASP A 86 1.00 7.47 17.21
CA ASP A 86 0.14 7.53 16.02
C ASP A 86 -1.15 6.74 16.23
N ASP A 87 -1.06 5.55 16.82
CA ASP A 87 -2.25 4.74 17.17
C ASP A 87 -3.16 5.41 18.21
N ALA A 88 -2.57 6.15 19.15
CA ALA A 88 -3.35 6.88 20.15
C ALA A 88 -4.03 8.13 19.59
N LYS A 89 -3.42 8.75 18.59
CA LYS A 89 -3.86 10.03 18.03
C LYS A 89 -4.77 9.87 16.82
N PHE A 90 -4.50 8.87 15.97
CA PHE A 90 -5.16 8.70 14.70
C PHE A 90 -5.90 7.37 14.61
N ARG A 91 -6.99 7.36 13.87
CA ARG A 91 -7.65 6.12 13.48
C ARG A 91 -7.02 5.62 12.18
N LEU A 92 -6.13 4.63 12.29
CA LEU A 92 -5.36 4.07 11.18
C LEU A 92 -5.97 2.81 10.55
N GLU A 93 -7.19 2.48 10.96
CA GLU A 93 -7.98 1.37 10.42
C GLU A 93 -9.38 1.87 10.06
N SER A 94 -9.84 1.52 8.85
CA SER A 94 -11.16 1.94 8.38
C SER A 94 -12.28 1.18 9.11
N HIS A 95 -13.44 1.80 9.19
CA HIS A 95 -14.66 1.09 9.57
C HIS A 95 -15.16 0.23 8.40
N PRO A 96 -15.85 -0.87 8.65
CA PRO A 96 -16.51 -1.65 7.60
C PRO A 96 -17.41 -0.76 6.74
N GLY A 97 -17.20 -0.79 5.41
CA GLY A 97 -17.99 -0.02 4.47
C GLY A 97 -17.65 1.48 4.38
N GLU A 98 -16.62 1.96 5.08
CA GLU A 98 -16.22 3.38 5.05
C GLU A 98 -15.56 3.78 3.73
N ILE A 99 -14.82 2.87 3.10
CA ILE A 99 -14.09 3.16 1.88
C ILE A 99 -15.01 3.02 0.66
N PRO A 100 -15.30 4.12 -0.06
CA PRO A 100 -16.30 4.11 -1.14
C PRO A 100 -15.73 3.70 -2.51
N PHE A 101 -14.51 3.14 -2.55
CA PHE A 101 -13.84 2.85 -3.81
C PHE A 101 -14.13 1.43 -4.31
N ALA A 102 -14.34 1.30 -5.63
CA ALA A 102 -14.70 0.02 -6.25
C ALA A 102 -13.59 -1.03 -6.14
N ASN A 103 -12.33 -0.63 -6.35
CA ASN A 103 -11.17 -1.52 -6.34
C ASN A 103 -10.49 -1.48 -4.96
N TYR A 104 -11.23 -1.82 -3.92
CA TYR A 104 -10.74 -1.81 -2.55
C TYR A 104 -10.68 -3.21 -1.96
N LEU A 105 -9.55 -3.54 -1.35
CA LEU A 105 -9.33 -4.77 -0.60
C LEU A 105 -8.87 -4.46 0.82
N ARG A 106 -9.57 -5.02 1.78
CA ARG A 106 -9.20 -5.00 3.20
C ARG A 106 -8.60 -6.35 3.58
N LEU A 107 -7.32 -6.38 3.97
CA LEU A 107 -6.58 -7.60 4.24
C LEU A 107 -5.98 -7.59 5.64
N ALA A 108 -6.48 -8.49 6.50
CA ALA A 108 -5.85 -8.76 7.78
C ALA A 108 -4.57 -9.58 7.55
N ASN A 109 -3.41 -8.99 7.81
CA ASN A 109 -2.11 -9.63 7.60
C ASN A 109 -1.36 -9.94 8.90
N THR A 110 -2.06 -9.95 10.03
CA THR A 110 -1.48 -10.26 11.35
C THR A 110 -0.69 -11.57 11.32
N HIS A 111 -1.25 -12.61 10.68
CA HIS A 111 -0.66 -13.94 10.57
C HIS A 111 -0.12 -14.28 9.17
N LEU A 112 0.03 -13.28 8.30
CA LEU A 112 0.52 -13.48 6.95
C LEU A 112 1.92 -12.90 6.78
N SER A 113 2.82 -13.70 6.23
CA SER A 113 4.10 -13.22 5.71
C SER A 113 3.90 -12.49 4.37
N PRO A 114 4.92 -11.76 3.87
CA PRO A 114 4.77 -10.94 2.65
C PRO A 114 4.30 -11.71 1.41
N GLN A 115 4.82 -12.91 1.15
CA GLN A 115 4.47 -13.68 -0.04
C GLN A 115 3.00 -14.14 -0.06
N PRO A 116 2.43 -14.77 0.99
CA PRO A 116 1.01 -15.08 1.04
C PRO A 116 0.12 -13.84 0.99
N ALA A 117 0.54 -12.73 1.60
CA ALA A 117 -0.20 -11.47 1.51
C ALA A 117 -0.26 -10.96 0.06
N ALA A 118 0.87 -10.95 -0.64
CA ALA A 118 0.94 -10.56 -2.04
C ALA A 118 0.10 -11.48 -2.94
N ALA A 119 0.11 -12.79 -2.69
CA ALA A 119 -0.71 -13.75 -3.42
C ALA A 119 -2.21 -13.46 -3.24
N LYS A 120 -2.68 -13.19 -2.03
CA LYS A 120 -4.08 -12.82 -1.76
C LYS A 120 -4.47 -11.51 -2.45
N ILE A 121 -3.60 -10.52 -2.46
CA ILE A 121 -3.83 -9.26 -3.17
C ILE A 121 -3.99 -9.53 -4.67
N ARG A 122 -3.10 -10.33 -5.25
CA ARG A 122 -3.16 -10.70 -6.67
C ARG A 122 -4.43 -11.47 -7.01
N GLU A 123 -4.84 -12.43 -6.20
CA GLU A 123 -6.08 -13.19 -6.37
C GLU A 123 -7.32 -12.31 -6.30
N ALA A 124 -7.39 -11.43 -5.29
CA ALA A 124 -8.52 -10.52 -5.10
C ALA A 124 -8.68 -9.54 -6.27
N ARG A 125 -7.58 -9.14 -6.87
CA ARG A 125 -7.59 -8.30 -8.07
C ARG A 125 -7.90 -9.09 -9.33
N GLY A 126 -7.93 -10.36 -9.21
CA GLY A 126 -8.26 -11.40 -10.13
C GLY A 126 -8.29 -11.02 -11.59
N ARG A 127 -7.53 -11.68 -12.43
CA ARG A 127 -7.73 -11.82 -13.87
C ARG A 127 -7.73 -10.56 -14.75
N SER A 128 -7.75 -9.36 -14.18
CA SER A 128 -7.63 -8.08 -14.90
C SER A 128 -6.23 -7.47 -14.86
N LEU A 129 -5.26 -8.11 -14.23
CA LEU A 129 -3.88 -7.67 -14.35
C LEU A 129 -3.41 -8.10 -15.74
N ILE A 130 -3.30 -7.13 -16.63
CA ILE A 130 -2.44 -7.26 -17.81
C ILE A 130 -1.09 -7.77 -17.30
N PRO A 131 -0.57 -8.89 -17.81
CA PRO A 131 0.70 -9.41 -17.34
C PRO A 131 1.75 -8.30 -17.43
N TYR A 132 2.51 -8.12 -16.35
CA TYR A 132 3.69 -7.27 -16.40
C TYR A 132 4.53 -7.75 -17.59
N PRO A 133 4.87 -6.90 -18.55
CA PRO A 133 5.72 -7.32 -19.64
C PRO A 133 7.02 -7.85 -19.05
N ASP A 134 7.35 -9.09 -19.38
CA ASP A 134 8.58 -9.73 -18.91
C ASP A 134 9.76 -8.86 -19.34
N PRO A 135 10.57 -8.35 -18.42
CA PRO A 135 11.71 -7.52 -18.76
C PRO A 135 12.77 -8.27 -19.59
N THR A 136 12.67 -9.59 -19.71
CA THR A 136 13.60 -10.40 -20.52
C THR A 136 13.21 -10.49 -21.99
N GLY A 137 12.00 -10.03 -22.37
CA GLY A 137 11.56 -9.99 -23.76
C GLY A 137 11.32 -11.36 -24.40
N GLU A 138 11.33 -12.45 -23.65
CA GLU A 138 10.93 -13.77 -24.15
C GLU A 138 9.41 -13.84 -24.21
N ALA A 139 8.87 -13.69 -25.41
CA ALA A 139 7.47 -13.96 -25.69
C ALA A 139 7.17 -15.44 -25.37
N ALA A 140 6.25 -15.67 -24.45
CA ALA A 140 5.71 -16.99 -24.21
C ALA A 140 5.10 -17.50 -25.52
N HIS A 141 5.72 -18.49 -26.15
CA HIS A 141 5.11 -19.20 -27.25
C HIS A 141 3.88 -19.96 -26.75
N PRO A 142 2.72 -19.78 -27.37
CA PRO A 142 1.57 -20.62 -27.07
C PRO A 142 1.84 -22.03 -27.57
N LEU A 143 1.70 -23.01 -26.69
CA LEU A 143 1.50 -24.41 -27.04
C LEU A 143 0.06 -24.64 -27.48
#